data_28816c734a20102669638fae66707445
#
_entry.id   28816c734a20102669638fae66707445
#
_cell.length_a   1.000
_cell.length_b   1.000
_cell.length_c   1.000
_cell.angle_alpha   90.00
_cell.angle_beta   90.00
_cell.angle_gamma   90.00
#
_symmetry.space_group_name_H-M   'P 1'
#
loop_
_entity.id
_entity.type
_entity.pdbx_description
1 polymer ?
#
loop_
_entity_poly.entity_id
_entity_poly.type
_entity_poly.pdbx_seq_one_letter_code
_entity_poly.pdbx_strand_id
1 'polypeptide(L)'
;MKKQTDVFLLNTPSKKSWEKLGLGKRAGTIVPVSFLRSRASLGIGDFADLRLYIDFAYKRAETIVQILPLNDSGERNLWPYAAMSGFALNPVYIAIKDVLGKYKEDLLAAYRYKIGELLEKAYKWEKKEIVHYVEVRKNKLVILQMIYKCVQKKIAKDLEFFKKEHAWVLPYALFMVLKKENKDIAWQDWQDQELRDYSVERLKVFYKENKFEVDFFIFLQMEALEQLERVRVYAQTKKVFLEGDVPLLVSQDSADVWSQQDCFLLDFGAGAPPDMFAKAGQAWGMPPLNWEQPKAKDYFIAKFKFAEKYMDLVRIDHILGMFRLFIWSKKRGNIANQG
;
A
#
# COMPACT_ATOMS: atom_id res chain seq x y z
N MET A 1 32.42 -27.92 -6.07
CA MET A 1 31.20 -28.78 -6.00
C MET A 1 29.99 -27.89 -5.75
N LYS A 2 28.96 -27.89 -6.63
CA LYS A 2 27.68 -27.28 -6.34
C LYS A 2 27.05 -28.03 -5.16
N LYS A 3 26.52 -27.27 -4.18
CA LYS A 3 25.82 -27.88 -3.04
C LYS A 3 24.58 -28.62 -3.56
N GLN A 4 24.20 -29.72 -2.90
CA GLN A 4 23.03 -30.53 -3.27
C GLN A 4 21.75 -29.71 -3.36
N THR A 5 21.60 -28.68 -2.46
CA THR A 5 20.54 -27.69 -2.46
C THR A 5 20.50 -26.83 -3.75
N ASP A 6 21.67 -26.46 -4.29
CA ASP A 6 21.78 -25.66 -5.51
C ASP A 6 21.23 -26.39 -6.72
N VAL A 7 21.52 -27.69 -6.80
CA VAL A 7 21.04 -28.60 -7.87
C VAL A 7 19.52 -28.75 -7.76
N PHE A 8 18.99 -28.89 -6.55
CA PHE A 8 17.53 -28.97 -6.31
C PHE A 8 16.81 -27.71 -6.79
N LEU A 9 17.24 -26.54 -6.35
CA LEU A 9 16.59 -25.25 -6.68
C LEU A 9 16.60 -24.96 -8.19
N LEU A 10 17.69 -25.31 -8.89
CA LEU A 10 17.80 -25.14 -10.34
C LEU A 10 17.01 -26.18 -11.16
N ASN A 11 16.44 -27.20 -10.52
CA ASN A 11 15.57 -28.19 -11.16
C ASN A 11 14.06 -27.96 -10.84
N THR A 12 13.70 -26.81 -10.27
CA THR A 12 12.31 -26.42 -10.01
C THR A 12 11.76 -25.55 -11.14
N PRO A 13 10.42 -25.37 -11.24
CA PRO A 13 9.81 -24.38 -12.13
C PRO A 13 10.33 -22.95 -11.90
N SER A 14 10.85 -22.65 -10.69
CA SER A 14 11.43 -21.37 -10.30
C SER A 14 12.90 -21.18 -10.72
N LYS A 15 13.47 -22.07 -11.53
CA LYS A 15 14.87 -22.03 -11.98
C LYS A 15 15.31 -20.63 -12.43
N LYS A 16 14.54 -19.98 -13.30
CA LYS A 16 14.87 -18.65 -13.83
C LYS A 16 14.95 -17.59 -12.73
N SER A 17 14.08 -17.67 -11.71
CA SER A 17 14.11 -16.77 -10.56
C SER A 17 15.36 -16.99 -9.71
N TRP A 18 15.75 -18.26 -9.48
CA TRP A 18 16.97 -18.60 -8.76
C TRP A 18 18.25 -18.20 -9.51
N GLU A 19 18.25 -18.34 -10.83
CA GLU A 19 19.39 -17.87 -11.65
C GLU A 19 19.54 -16.34 -11.57
N LYS A 20 18.42 -15.59 -11.59
CA LYS A 20 18.40 -14.13 -11.43
C LYS A 20 18.86 -13.70 -10.05
N LEU A 21 18.36 -14.36 -9.02
CA LEU A 21 18.69 -14.06 -7.62
C LEU A 21 20.15 -14.45 -7.30
N GLY A 22 20.63 -15.58 -7.86
CA GLY A 22 21.89 -16.25 -7.51
C GLY A 22 21.74 -17.11 -6.26
N LEU A 23 22.54 -18.18 -6.18
CA LEU A 23 22.48 -19.18 -5.12
C LEU A 23 23.40 -18.89 -3.92
N GLY A 24 24.07 -17.74 -3.91
CA GLY A 24 24.95 -17.33 -2.81
C GLY A 24 24.16 -16.91 -1.57
N LYS A 25 24.81 -17.00 -0.39
CA LYS A 25 24.26 -16.41 0.84
C LYS A 25 24.13 -14.90 0.66
N ARG A 26 23.03 -14.35 1.18
CA ARG A 26 22.74 -12.91 1.17
C ARG A 26 22.47 -12.43 2.58
N ALA A 27 22.76 -11.17 2.81
CA ALA A 27 22.39 -10.46 4.03
C ALA A 27 21.63 -9.20 3.68
N GLY A 28 20.76 -8.78 4.56
CA GLY A 28 19.96 -7.57 4.40
C GLY A 28 19.30 -7.16 5.69
N THR A 29 18.63 -6.03 5.65
CA THR A 29 17.94 -5.44 6.79
C THR A 29 16.44 -5.28 6.47
N ILE A 30 15.60 -5.53 7.48
CA ILE A 30 14.16 -5.20 7.44
C ILE A 30 13.99 -3.80 7.97
N VAL A 31 13.30 -2.94 7.23
CA VAL A 31 13.08 -1.55 7.61
C VAL A 31 11.68 -1.05 7.27
N PRO A 32 10.97 -0.43 8.22
CA PRO A 32 9.76 0.33 7.90
C PRO A 32 10.16 1.62 7.18
N VAL A 33 9.61 1.90 6.00
CA VAL A 33 9.91 3.14 5.27
C VAL A 33 9.59 4.38 6.10
N SER A 34 8.53 4.34 6.90
CA SER A 34 8.16 5.42 7.82
C SER A 34 9.24 5.83 8.81
N PHE A 35 10.20 4.95 9.12
CA PHE A 35 11.30 5.21 10.06
C PHE A 35 12.56 5.77 9.39
N LEU A 36 12.61 5.73 8.06
CA LEU A 36 13.73 6.25 7.27
C LEU A 36 13.63 7.76 7.18
N ARG A 37 14.23 8.45 8.14
CA ARG A 37 14.18 9.92 8.20
C ARG A 37 15.54 10.53 7.86
N SER A 38 15.51 11.49 6.95
CA SER A 38 16.66 12.34 6.60
C SER A 38 16.34 13.81 6.88
N ARG A 39 17.31 14.67 6.73
CA ARG A 39 17.10 16.14 6.81
C ARG A 39 16.13 16.67 5.74
N ALA A 40 15.79 15.86 4.75
CA ALA A 40 14.92 16.22 3.65
C ALA A 40 13.49 15.70 3.83
N SER A 41 13.26 14.80 4.80
CA SER A 41 11.95 14.24 5.11
C SER A 41 11.00 15.29 5.68
N LEU A 42 9.72 15.05 5.56
CA LEU A 42 8.67 15.95 6.06
C LEU A 42 7.97 15.35 7.29
N GLY A 43 8.76 14.85 8.25
CA GLY A 43 8.27 14.26 9.51
C GLY A 43 7.99 12.76 9.46
N ILE A 44 8.18 12.11 8.31
CA ILE A 44 8.09 10.66 8.09
C ILE A 44 8.97 10.27 6.92
N GLY A 45 9.56 9.07 6.96
CA GLY A 45 10.32 8.54 5.83
C GLY A 45 9.47 8.32 4.58
N ASP A 46 10.05 8.53 3.41
CA ASP A 46 9.38 8.43 2.12
C ASP A 46 10.26 7.73 1.06
N PHE A 47 9.81 7.69 -0.19
CA PHE A 47 10.54 7.02 -1.26
C PHE A 47 11.91 7.65 -1.58
N ALA A 48 12.12 8.94 -1.29
CA ALA A 48 13.45 9.53 -1.40
C ALA A 48 14.39 9.04 -0.30
N ASP A 49 13.88 8.91 0.92
CA ASP A 49 14.64 8.36 2.05
C ASP A 49 14.98 6.87 1.83
N LEU A 50 14.08 6.11 1.20
CA LEU A 50 14.36 4.72 0.84
C LEU A 50 15.52 4.61 -0.16
N ARG A 51 15.66 5.53 -1.12
CA ARG A 51 16.85 5.58 -1.99
C ARG A 51 18.14 5.84 -1.21
N LEU A 52 18.11 6.75 -0.24
CA LEU A 52 19.26 7.00 0.64
C LEU A 52 19.62 5.78 1.49
N TYR A 53 18.60 5.05 1.95
CA TYR A 53 18.83 3.81 2.70
C TYR A 53 19.44 2.69 1.83
N ILE A 54 19.05 2.59 0.57
CA ILE A 54 19.66 1.66 -0.38
C ILE A 54 21.16 1.97 -0.56
N ASP A 55 21.57 3.25 -0.61
CA ASP A 55 22.98 3.62 -0.63
C ASP A 55 23.72 3.20 0.65
N PHE A 56 23.05 3.32 1.80
CA PHE A 56 23.60 2.88 3.08
C PHE A 56 23.76 1.35 3.11
N ALA A 57 22.74 0.59 2.70
CA ALA A 57 22.79 -0.86 2.60
C ALA A 57 23.92 -1.34 1.65
N TYR A 58 24.03 -0.70 0.48
CA TYR A 58 25.11 -0.98 -0.47
C TYR A 58 26.49 -0.81 0.14
N LYS A 59 26.74 0.31 0.86
CA LYS A 59 28.03 0.58 1.55
C LYS A 59 28.35 -0.47 2.62
N ARG A 60 27.35 -1.12 3.19
CA ARG A 60 27.47 -2.20 4.17
C ARG A 60 27.58 -3.59 3.54
N ALA A 61 27.66 -3.67 2.21
CA ALA A 61 27.62 -4.92 1.43
C ALA A 61 26.35 -5.74 1.68
N GLU A 62 25.26 -5.12 2.08
CA GLU A 62 23.93 -5.73 2.12
C GLU A 62 23.37 -5.84 0.70
N THR A 63 22.72 -6.94 0.40
CA THR A 63 22.21 -7.22 -0.94
C THR A 63 20.68 -7.33 -0.99
N ILE A 64 20.01 -7.21 0.15
CA ILE A 64 18.55 -7.19 0.29
C ILE A 64 18.16 -6.05 1.22
N VAL A 65 17.17 -5.28 0.82
CA VAL A 65 16.43 -4.35 1.69
C VAL A 65 14.99 -4.81 1.71
N GLN A 66 14.55 -5.37 2.84
CA GLN A 66 13.17 -5.75 3.04
C GLN A 66 12.41 -4.57 3.66
N ILE A 67 11.28 -4.23 3.08
CA ILE A 67 10.38 -3.17 3.59
C ILE A 67 9.08 -3.77 4.10
N LEU A 68 8.52 -3.17 5.14
CA LEU A 68 7.18 -3.52 5.61
C LEU A 68 6.12 -3.09 4.58
N PRO A 69 4.87 -3.58 4.69
CA PRO A 69 3.82 -3.24 3.72
C PRO A 69 3.69 -1.74 3.52
N LEU A 70 3.62 -1.31 2.27
CA LEU A 70 3.46 0.09 1.87
C LEU A 70 2.00 0.49 1.64
N ASN A 71 1.08 -0.44 1.83
CA ASN A 71 -0.33 -0.26 1.52
C ASN A 71 -0.96 0.87 2.33
N ASP A 72 -1.94 1.56 1.73
CA ASP A 72 -2.69 2.58 2.45
C ASP A 72 -3.52 1.94 3.58
N SER A 73 -3.29 2.40 4.79
CA SER A 73 -3.97 1.97 6.01
C SER A 73 -4.99 3.00 6.53
N GLY A 74 -5.28 4.04 5.73
CA GLY A 74 -6.24 5.09 6.07
C GLY A 74 -5.65 6.27 6.84
N GLU A 75 -6.53 7.15 7.32
CA GLU A 75 -6.11 8.43 7.92
C GLU A 75 -5.52 8.30 9.32
N ARG A 76 -5.97 7.32 10.09
CA ARG A 76 -5.66 7.22 11.53
C ARG A 76 -4.93 5.95 11.91
N ASN A 77 -4.79 5.01 10.99
CA ASN A 77 -4.22 3.71 11.27
C ASN A 77 -2.79 3.62 10.69
N LEU A 78 -1.81 3.44 11.59
CA LEU A 78 -0.41 3.23 11.23
C LEU A 78 -0.05 1.75 11.03
N TRP A 79 -0.99 0.83 11.32
CA TRP A 79 -0.73 -0.59 11.25
C TRP A 79 -0.62 -1.03 9.78
N PRO A 80 0.57 -1.40 9.30
CA PRO A 80 0.80 -1.61 7.87
C PRO A 80 0.04 -2.82 7.30
N TYR A 81 -0.37 -3.74 8.15
CA TYR A 81 -1.14 -4.93 7.73
C TYR A 81 -2.65 -4.70 7.68
N ALA A 82 -3.16 -3.59 8.22
CA ALA A 82 -4.58 -3.22 8.11
C ALA A 82 -4.85 -2.41 6.83
N ALA A 83 -4.53 -2.98 5.68
CA ALA A 83 -4.61 -2.31 4.40
C ALA A 83 -6.05 -1.99 3.98
N MET A 84 -6.27 -0.77 3.47
CA MET A 84 -7.50 -0.31 2.81
C MET A 84 -7.60 -0.86 1.37
N SER A 85 -6.52 -1.37 0.83
CA SER A 85 -6.45 -2.09 -0.44
C SER A 85 -5.17 -2.92 -0.49
N GLY A 86 -5.23 -4.11 -1.10
CA GLY A 86 -4.07 -4.95 -1.39
C GLY A 86 -3.15 -4.38 -2.47
N PHE A 87 -3.53 -3.28 -3.10
CA PHE A 87 -2.81 -2.66 -4.22
C PHE A 87 -2.37 -1.22 -3.91
N ALA A 88 -3.26 -0.40 -3.34
CA ALA A 88 -3.02 1.01 -3.16
C ALA A 88 -1.90 1.30 -2.15
N LEU A 89 -0.96 2.16 -2.54
CA LEU A 89 0.12 2.61 -1.69
C LEU A 89 -0.33 3.77 -0.80
N ASN A 90 0.21 3.85 0.41
CA ASN A 90 -0.06 4.95 1.31
C ASN A 90 0.58 6.24 0.77
N PRO A 91 -0.21 7.28 0.48
CA PRO A 91 0.30 8.53 -0.08
C PRO A 91 1.32 9.25 0.82
N VAL A 92 1.40 8.87 2.09
CA VAL A 92 2.38 9.43 3.01
C VAL A 92 3.83 9.15 2.58
N TYR A 93 4.06 8.06 1.83
CA TYR A 93 5.38 7.70 1.31
C TYR A 93 5.79 8.46 0.04
N ILE A 94 4.89 9.26 -0.55
CA ILE A 94 5.25 10.11 -1.70
C ILE A 94 6.29 11.15 -1.26
N ALA A 95 7.43 11.18 -1.92
CA ALA A 95 8.46 12.20 -1.74
C ALA A 95 8.00 13.52 -2.38
N ILE A 96 7.54 14.45 -1.55
CA ILE A 96 6.98 15.74 -2.01
C ILE A 96 7.98 16.52 -2.86
N LYS A 97 9.27 16.48 -2.52
CA LYS A 97 10.32 17.18 -3.29
C LYS A 97 10.44 16.66 -4.72
N ASP A 98 10.28 15.36 -4.93
CA ASP A 98 10.32 14.76 -6.26
C ASP A 98 9.12 15.25 -7.10
N VAL A 99 7.92 15.31 -6.51
CA VAL A 99 6.71 15.82 -7.18
C VAL A 99 6.84 17.32 -7.49
N LEU A 100 7.36 18.11 -6.54
CA LEU A 100 7.62 19.52 -6.76
C LEU A 100 8.65 19.76 -7.86
N GLY A 101 9.70 18.94 -7.93
CA GLY A 101 10.69 18.98 -9.00
C GLY A 101 10.09 18.67 -10.36
N LYS A 102 9.25 17.61 -10.43
CA LYS A 102 8.57 17.18 -11.66
C LYS A 102 7.64 18.25 -12.25
N TYR A 103 6.92 18.98 -11.39
CA TYR A 103 5.89 19.95 -11.81
C TYR A 103 6.26 21.41 -11.51
N LYS A 104 7.53 21.70 -11.31
CA LYS A 104 8.02 23.03 -10.89
C LYS A 104 7.48 24.17 -11.78
N GLU A 105 7.48 23.98 -13.08
CA GLU A 105 7.09 25.01 -14.05
C GLU A 105 5.56 25.19 -14.15
N ASP A 106 4.81 24.19 -13.70
CA ASP A 106 3.33 24.20 -13.76
C ASP A 106 2.69 24.89 -12.53
N LEU A 107 3.48 25.15 -11.47
CA LEU A 107 2.95 25.68 -10.22
C LEU A 107 2.62 27.16 -10.30
N LEU A 108 1.39 27.52 -9.90
CA LEU A 108 0.95 28.90 -9.73
C LEU A 108 1.72 29.58 -8.60
N ALA A 109 2.05 30.86 -8.76
CA ALA A 109 2.81 31.63 -7.76
C ALA A 109 2.18 31.58 -6.34
N ALA A 110 0.86 31.75 -6.27
CA ALA A 110 0.13 31.69 -4.99
C ALA A 110 0.29 30.32 -4.29
N TYR A 111 0.31 29.22 -5.05
CA TYR A 111 0.52 27.89 -4.47
C TYR A 111 1.98 27.65 -4.10
N ARG A 112 2.95 28.18 -4.85
CA ARG A 112 4.39 28.11 -4.46
C ARG A 112 4.61 28.70 -3.07
N TYR A 113 4.03 29.88 -2.81
CA TYR A 113 4.13 30.54 -1.49
C TYR A 113 3.50 29.66 -0.39
N LYS A 114 2.24 29.23 -0.59
CA LYS A 114 1.54 28.40 0.39
C LYS A 114 2.19 27.05 0.65
N ILE A 115 2.71 26.41 -0.38
CA ILE A 115 3.49 25.17 -0.25
C ILE A 115 4.75 25.43 0.57
N GLY A 116 5.44 26.57 0.38
CA GLY A 116 6.59 26.96 1.17
C GLY A 116 6.26 26.99 2.67
N GLU A 117 5.18 27.66 3.08
CA GLU A 117 4.73 27.68 4.49
C GLU A 117 4.45 26.28 5.04
N LEU A 118 3.81 25.40 4.23
CA LEU A 118 3.48 24.04 4.63
C LEU A 118 4.75 23.16 4.77
N LEU A 119 5.76 23.37 3.92
CA LEU A 119 7.05 22.70 4.03
C LEU A 119 7.80 23.14 5.28
N GLU A 120 7.84 24.45 5.60
CA GLU A 120 8.45 24.95 6.83
C GLU A 120 7.79 24.35 8.08
N LYS A 121 6.45 24.24 8.08
CA LYS A 121 5.73 23.56 9.15
C LYS A 121 6.13 22.10 9.27
N ALA A 122 6.25 21.39 8.14
CA ALA A 122 6.62 19.97 8.10
C ALA A 122 8.05 19.74 8.61
N TYR A 123 9.00 20.61 8.33
CA TYR A 123 10.36 20.53 8.88
C TYR A 123 10.42 20.64 10.40
N LYS A 124 9.43 21.25 11.06
CA LYS A 124 9.32 21.24 12.52
C LYS A 124 9.00 19.85 13.06
N TRP A 125 8.22 19.06 12.32
CA TRP A 125 7.93 17.67 12.69
C TRP A 125 9.16 16.75 12.51
N GLU A 126 10.04 17.06 11.56
CA GLU A 126 11.26 16.28 11.33
C GLU A 126 12.17 16.25 12.57
N LYS A 127 12.13 17.28 13.39
CA LYS A 127 12.89 17.39 14.63
C LYS A 127 12.25 16.65 15.82
N LYS A 128 11.04 16.12 15.66
CA LYS A 128 10.34 15.39 16.73
C LYS A 128 10.83 13.95 16.81
N GLU A 129 10.88 13.39 18.01
CA GLU A 129 11.23 11.99 18.23
C GLU A 129 10.13 11.03 17.75
N ILE A 130 8.87 11.46 17.84
CA ILE A 130 7.69 10.68 17.46
C ILE A 130 7.14 11.16 16.12
N VAL A 131 6.74 10.22 15.28
CA VAL A 131 6.05 10.52 14.01
C VAL A 131 4.61 10.96 14.30
N HIS A 132 4.28 12.18 13.91
CA HIS A 132 2.93 12.74 13.95
C HIS A 132 2.18 12.38 12.65
N TYR A 133 1.81 11.11 12.50
CA TYR A 133 1.32 10.57 11.24
C TYR A 133 0.12 11.32 10.67
N VAL A 134 -0.89 11.57 11.47
CA VAL A 134 -2.14 12.22 11.02
C VAL A 134 -1.85 13.62 10.45
N GLU A 135 -1.07 14.42 11.18
CA GLU A 135 -0.70 15.77 10.79
C GLU A 135 0.20 15.78 9.56
N VAL A 136 1.19 14.88 9.52
CA VAL A 136 2.10 14.73 8.38
C VAL A 136 1.34 14.32 7.14
N ARG A 137 0.48 13.28 7.23
CA ARG A 137 -0.36 12.82 6.12
C ARG A 137 -1.26 13.96 5.60
N LYS A 138 -1.97 14.63 6.49
CA LYS A 138 -2.83 15.78 6.14
C LYS A 138 -2.05 16.87 5.42
N ASN A 139 -0.88 17.24 5.93
CA ASN A 139 -0.05 18.28 5.33
C ASN A 139 0.44 17.88 3.93
N LYS A 140 0.94 16.64 3.77
CA LYS A 140 1.38 16.12 2.46
C LYS A 140 0.23 16.10 1.46
N LEU A 141 -0.96 15.65 1.84
CA LEU A 141 -2.14 15.62 0.98
C LEU A 141 -2.57 17.01 0.53
N VAL A 142 -2.51 18.02 1.42
CA VAL A 142 -2.81 19.42 1.06
C VAL A 142 -1.83 19.93 0.01
N ILE A 143 -0.53 19.68 0.18
CA ILE A 143 0.50 20.07 -0.81
C ILE A 143 0.24 19.36 -2.15
N LEU A 144 0.02 18.05 -2.14
CA LEU A 144 -0.24 17.26 -3.35
C LEU A 144 -1.51 17.70 -4.07
N GLN A 145 -2.56 18.09 -3.32
CA GLN A 145 -3.79 18.62 -3.92
C GLN A 145 -3.56 19.99 -4.59
N MET A 146 -2.72 20.85 -4.02
CA MET A 146 -2.35 22.12 -4.66
C MET A 146 -1.59 21.87 -5.97
N ILE A 147 -0.66 20.90 -5.97
CA ILE A 147 0.05 20.52 -7.19
C ILE A 147 -0.94 19.97 -8.21
N TYR A 148 -1.79 19.02 -7.81
CA TYR A 148 -2.79 18.41 -8.70
C TYR A 148 -3.71 19.46 -9.35
N LYS A 149 -4.17 20.47 -8.60
CA LYS A 149 -4.96 21.59 -9.15
C LYS A 149 -4.26 22.30 -10.30
N CYS A 150 -2.94 22.42 -10.26
CA CYS A 150 -2.17 23.05 -11.33
C CYS A 150 -2.03 22.15 -12.57
N VAL A 151 -1.87 20.84 -12.36
CA VAL A 151 -1.45 19.92 -13.44
C VAL A 151 -2.56 19.05 -14.01
N GLN A 152 -3.75 19.00 -13.40
CA GLN A 152 -4.82 18.06 -13.74
C GLN A 152 -5.19 18.02 -15.23
N LYS A 153 -5.20 19.17 -15.90
CA LYS A 153 -5.49 19.24 -17.34
C LYS A 153 -4.35 18.66 -18.19
N LYS A 154 -3.11 18.92 -17.78
CA LYS A 154 -1.91 18.45 -18.45
C LYS A 154 -1.79 16.92 -18.39
N ILE A 155 -2.05 16.33 -17.24
CA ILE A 155 -1.91 14.90 -16.97
C ILE A 155 -3.20 14.09 -17.22
N ALA A 156 -4.25 14.69 -17.76
CA ALA A 156 -5.56 14.03 -17.93
C ALA A 156 -5.47 12.73 -18.74
N LYS A 157 -4.65 12.71 -19.80
CA LYS A 157 -4.43 11.51 -20.63
C LYS A 157 -3.67 10.42 -19.87
N ASP A 158 -2.70 10.81 -19.06
CA ASP A 158 -1.89 9.88 -18.25
C ASP A 158 -2.76 9.24 -17.16
N LEU A 159 -3.67 10.00 -16.54
CA LEU A 159 -4.64 9.47 -15.58
C LEU A 159 -5.61 8.48 -16.23
N GLU A 160 -6.10 8.77 -17.44
CA GLU A 160 -6.99 7.84 -18.16
C GLU A 160 -6.25 6.55 -18.54
N PHE A 161 -4.99 6.66 -18.98
CA PHE A 161 -4.15 5.50 -19.25
C PHE A 161 -3.91 4.69 -17.97
N PHE A 162 -3.54 5.35 -16.88
CA PHE A 162 -3.30 4.71 -15.59
C PHE A 162 -4.53 3.96 -15.05
N LYS A 163 -5.73 4.52 -15.22
CA LYS A 163 -6.99 3.83 -14.87
C LYS A 163 -7.22 2.55 -15.67
N LYS A 164 -6.84 2.55 -16.95
CA LYS A 164 -6.98 1.36 -17.80
C LYS A 164 -6.00 0.26 -17.41
N GLU A 165 -4.76 0.63 -17.09
CA GLU A 165 -3.71 -0.31 -16.68
C GLU A 165 -3.93 -0.87 -15.26
N HIS A 166 -4.67 -0.15 -14.41
CA HIS A 166 -4.85 -0.45 -13.00
C HIS A 166 -6.34 -0.46 -12.62
N ALA A 167 -7.05 -1.55 -12.96
CA ALA A 167 -8.50 -1.67 -12.73
C ALA A 167 -8.93 -1.46 -11.26
N TRP A 168 -8.03 -1.70 -10.30
CA TRP A 168 -8.27 -1.51 -8.87
C TRP A 168 -8.30 -0.03 -8.44
N VAL A 169 -7.70 0.89 -9.24
CA VAL A 169 -7.48 2.26 -8.78
C VAL A 169 -8.75 3.08 -8.70
N LEU A 170 -9.69 2.88 -9.61
CA LEU A 170 -10.97 3.60 -9.60
C LEU A 170 -11.85 3.18 -8.39
N PRO A 171 -12.07 1.88 -8.10
CA PRO A 171 -12.72 1.46 -6.86
C PRO A 171 -12.07 2.02 -5.60
N TYR A 172 -10.74 1.99 -5.51
CA TYR A 172 -10.01 2.57 -4.38
C TYR A 172 -10.26 4.09 -4.25
N ALA A 173 -10.14 4.83 -5.33
CA ALA A 173 -10.32 6.27 -5.31
C ALA A 173 -11.76 6.69 -4.93
N LEU A 174 -12.76 5.98 -5.47
CA LEU A 174 -14.17 6.16 -5.09
C LEU A 174 -14.38 5.89 -3.60
N PHE A 175 -13.83 4.78 -3.09
CA PHE A 175 -13.90 4.40 -1.69
C PHE A 175 -13.33 5.49 -0.78
N MET A 176 -12.16 6.04 -1.12
CA MET A 176 -11.51 7.08 -0.32
C MET A 176 -12.32 8.38 -0.27
N VAL A 177 -12.98 8.77 -1.37
CA VAL A 177 -13.88 9.92 -1.39
C VAL A 177 -15.14 9.65 -0.58
N LEU A 178 -15.76 8.49 -0.76
CA LEU A 178 -16.93 8.05 0.01
C LEU A 178 -16.65 7.97 1.51
N LYS A 179 -15.49 7.45 1.91
CA LYS A 179 -15.05 7.45 3.32
C LYS A 179 -15.04 8.86 3.90
N LYS A 180 -14.46 9.81 3.17
CA LYS A 180 -14.39 11.21 3.58
C LYS A 180 -15.79 11.84 3.71
N GLU A 181 -16.70 11.63 2.74
CA GLU A 181 -18.06 12.15 2.79
C GLU A 181 -18.88 11.55 3.94
N ASN A 182 -18.67 10.27 4.22
CA ASN A 182 -19.30 9.57 5.32
C ASN A 182 -18.51 9.68 6.65
N LYS A 183 -17.65 10.71 6.82
CA LYS A 183 -16.94 11.02 8.07
C LYS A 183 -16.13 9.83 8.61
N ASP A 184 -15.57 9.04 7.71
CA ASP A 184 -14.71 7.88 8.00
C ASP A 184 -15.40 6.70 8.72
N ILE A 185 -16.75 6.65 8.72
CA ILE A 185 -17.48 5.47 9.19
C ILE A 185 -17.25 4.27 8.27
N ALA A 186 -17.42 3.06 8.78
CA ALA A 186 -17.27 1.84 7.99
C ALA A 186 -18.28 1.80 6.83
N TRP A 187 -17.87 1.23 5.69
CA TRP A 187 -18.72 1.21 4.50
C TRP A 187 -20.03 0.44 4.73
N GLN A 188 -20.04 -0.53 5.64
CA GLN A 188 -21.22 -1.31 6.02
C GLN A 188 -22.33 -0.43 6.63
N ASP A 189 -21.95 0.71 7.20
CA ASP A 189 -22.84 1.64 7.91
C ASP A 189 -23.22 2.85 7.05
N TRP A 190 -22.83 2.92 5.77
CA TRP A 190 -23.22 4.00 4.87
C TRP A 190 -24.70 4.03 4.65
N GLN A 191 -25.30 5.23 4.67
CA GLN A 191 -26.75 5.40 4.55
C GLN A 191 -27.29 5.14 3.13
N ASP A 192 -26.50 5.53 2.10
CA ASP A 192 -26.82 5.23 0.71
C ASP A 192 -26.56 3.74 0.44
N GLN A 193 -27.65 2.97 0.35
CA GLN A 193 -27.61 1.53 0.15
C GLN A 193 -26.96 1.17 -1.19
N GLU A 194 -27.25 1.92 -2.26
CA GLU A 194 -26.69 1.63 -3.58
C GLU A 194 -25.17 1.81 -3.61
N LEU A 195 -24.65 2.84 -2.90
CA LEU A 195 -23.22 3.03 -2.74
C LEU A 195 -22.60 1.96 -1.83
N ARG A 196 -23.29 1.55 -0.77
CA ARG A 196 -22.85 0.47 0.11
C ARG A 196 -22.77 -0.87 -0.64
N ASP A 197 -23.77 -1.17 -1.49
CA ASP A 197 -23.88 -2.42 -2.24
C ASP A 197 -23.12 -2.38 -3.58
N TYR A 198 -22.30 -1.37 -3.80
CA TYR A 198 -21.46 -1.19 -5.00
C TYR A 198 -22.26 -1.12 -6.30
N SER A 199 -23.37 -0.39 -6.34
CA SER A 199 -24.14 -0.16 -7.58
C SER A 199 -23.32 0.61 -8.62
N VAL A 200 -23.06 -0.03 -9.76
CA VAL A 200 -22.23 0.57 -10.83
C VAL A 200 -22.88 1.85 -11.38
N GLU A 201 -24.20 1.88 -11.50
CA GLU A 201 -24.97 3.02 -12.01
C GLU A 201 -24.86 4.20 -11.04
N ARG A 202 -25.04 3.96 -9.75
CA ARG A 202 -24.92 4.99 -8.71
C ARG A 202 -23.48 5.51 -8.60
N LEU A 203 -22.50 4.62 -8.70
CA LEU A 203 -21.08 5.00 -8.69
C LEU A 203 -20.67 5.83 -9.91
N LYS A 204 -21.25 5.60 -11.09
CA LYS A 204 -21.04 6.46 -12.26
C LYS A 204 -21.56 7.89 -12.04
N VAL A 205 -22.70 8.03 -11.38
CA VAL A 205 -23.24 9.35 -10.99
C VAL A 205 -22.32 10.01 -9.98
N PHE A 206 -21.99 9.30 -8.91
CA PHE A 206 -21.08 9.77 -7.86
C PHE A 206 -19.72 10.22 -8.42
N TYR A 207 -19.13 9.44 -9.33
CA TYR A 207 -17.87 9.82 -9.99
C TYR A 207 -17.99 11.12 -10.77
N LYS A 208 -19.09 11.34 -11.51
CA LYS A 208 -19.29 12.59 -12.26
C LYS A 208 -19.39 13.81 -11.34
N GLU A 209 -20.09 13.65 -10.21
CA GLU A 209 -20.27 14.70 -9.21
C GLU A 209 -18.97 15.03 -8.46
N ASN A 210 -18.13 14.01 -8.20
CA ASN A 210 -16.90 14.10 -7.40
C ASN A 210 -15.62 13.86 -8.22
N LYS A 211 -15.66 14.16 -9.52
CA LYS A 211 -14.57 13.79 -10.46
C LYS A 211 -13.20 14.32 -10.02
N PHE A 212 -13.14 15.55 -9.52
CA PHE A 212 -11.89 16.16 -9.10
C PHE A 212 -11.24 15.40 -7.93
N GLU A 213 -12.03 15.09 -6.91
CA GLU A 213 -11.59 14.38 -5.71
C GLU A 213 -11.17 12.94 -6.01
N VAL A 214 -11.95 12.25 -6.84
CA VAL A 214 -11.64 10.86 -7.25
C VAL A 214 -10.36 10.83 -8.09
N ASP A 215 -10.26 11.69 -9.12
CA ASP A 215 -9.06 11.77 -9.96
C ASP A 215 -7.83 12.23 -9.16
N PHE A 216 -7.99 13.00 -8.10
CA PHE A 216 -6.90 13.33 -7.18
C PHE A 216 -6.35 12.07 -6.47
N PHE A 217 -7.19 11.17 -5.97
CA PHE A 217 -6.72 9.92 -5.38
C PHE A 217 -6.04 9.01 -6.41
N ILE A 218 -6.51 9.03 -7.67
CA ILE A 218 -5.84 8.32 -8.77
C ILE A 218 -4.46 8.91 -9.04
N PHE A 219 -4.34 10.24 -9.07
CA PHE A 219 -3.06 10.95 -9.19
C PHE A 219 -2.08 10.56 -8.08
N LEU A 220 -2.55 10.47 -6.82
CA LEU A 220 -1.71 10.04 -5.71
C LEU A 220 -1.13 8.64 -5.94
N GLN A 221 -1.93 7.70 -6.44
CA GLN A 221 -1.46 6.35 -6.73
C GLN A 221 -0.49 6.31 -7.91
N MET A 222 -0.74 7.10 -8.95
CA MET A 222 0.16 7.24 -10.08
C MET A 222 1.54 7.75 -9.63
N GLU A 223 1.60 8.82 -8.83
CA GLU A 223 2.86 9.37 -8.31
C GLU A 223 3.56 8.39 -7.35
N ALA A 224 2.81 7.71 -6.49
CA ALA A 224 3.38 6.75 -5.56
C ALA A 224 4.03 5.55 -6.28
N LEU A 225 3.34 4.98 -7.26
CA LEU A 225 3.85 3.83 -8.02
C LEU A 225 5.03 4.22 -8.91
N GLU A 226 5.00 5.38 -9.55
CA GLU A 226 6.13 5.88 -10.33
C GLU A 226 7.38 6.08 -9.45
N GLN A 227 7.21 6.60 -8.24
CA GLN A 227 8.33 6.77 -7.31
C GLN A 227 8.86 5.42 -6.80
N LEU A 228 7.98 4.47 -6.49
CA LEU A 228 8.39 3.12 -6.06
C LEU A 228 9.15 2.38 -7.17
N GLU A 229 8.69 2.49 -8.41
CA GLU A 229 9.40 1.91 -9.56
C GLU A 229 10.79 2.52 -9.74
N ARG A 230 10.91 3.85 -9.59
CA ARG A 230 12.23 4.53 -9.59
C ARG A 230 13.14 4.05 -8.47
N VAL A 231 12.60 3.78 -7.28
CA VAL A 231 13.36 3.20 -6.15
C VAL A 231 13.85 1.81 -6.53
N ARG A 232 12.99 0.95 -7.08
CA ARG A 232 13.38 -0.40 -7.51
C ARG A 232 14.48 -0.37 -8.57
N VAL A 233 14.30 0.43 -9.61
CA VAL A 233 15.35 0.59 -10.66
C VAL A 233 16.66 1.08 -10.06
N TYR A 234 16.60 2.03 -9.13
CA TYR A 234 17.79 2.52 -8.43
C TYR A 234 18.48 1.41 -7.62
N ALA A 235 17.72 0.62 -6.87
CA ALA A 235 18.26 -0.50 -6.09
C ALA A 235 18.97 -1.53 -6.99
N GLN A 236 18.41 -1.81 -8.17
CA GLN A 236 19.02 -2.70 -9.16
C GLN A 236 20.37 -2.18 -9.65
N THR A 237 20.55 -0.85 -9.85
CA THR A 237 21.86 -0.27 -10.21
C THR A 237 22.92 -0.50 -9.12
N LYS A 238 22.48 -0.63 -7.86
CA LYS A 238 23.34 -0.95 -6.70
C LYS A 238 23.47 -2.45 -6.43
N LYS A 239 22.83 -3.30 -7.23
CA LYS A 239 22.76 -4.76 -7.01
C LYS A 239 22.15 -5.12 -5.64
N VAL A 240 21.25 -4.29 -5.15
CA VAL A 240 20.44 -4.49 -3.95
C VAL A 240 19.04 -4.93 -4.41
N PHE A 241 18.55 -6.05 -3.91
CA PHE A 241 17.17 -6.50 -4.16
C PHE A 241 16.22 -5.78 -3.19
N LEU A 242 15.15 -5.24 -3.73
CA LEU A 242 14.05 -4.70 -2.93
C LEU A 242 13.05 -5.83 -2.64
N GLU A 243 12.89 -6.18 -1.38
CA GLU A 243 11.93 -7.17 -0.92
C GLU A 243 10.71 -6.49 -0.31
N GLY A 244 9.54 -6.73 -0.90
CA GLY A 244 8.26 -6.24 -0.39
C GLY A 244 7.61 -7.25 0.54
N ASP A 245 6.81 -6.76 1.48
CA ASP A 245 5.98 -7.58 2.34
C ASP A 245 4.50 -7.42 1.92
N VAL A 246 3.88 -8.52 1.52
CA VAL A 246 2.49 -8.51 1.02
C VAL A 246 1.56 -9.07 2.08
N PRO A 247 0.64 -8.24 2.62
CA PRO A 247 -0.37 -8.72 3.55
C PRO A 247 -1.22 -9.82 2.92
N LEU A 248 -1.42 -10.93 3.62
CA LEU A 248 -2.29 -12.02 3.15
C LEU A 248 -3.74 -11.53 2.98
N LEU A 249 -4.22 -10.77 3.96
CA LEU A 249 -5.58 -10.25 4.04
C LEU A 249 -5.60 -8.71 3.96
N VAL A 250 -6.80 -8.16 3.83
CA VAL A 250 -7.06 -6.71 3.88
C VAL A 250 -8.10 -6.40 4.94
N SER A 251 -8.19 -5.14 5.37
CA SER A 251 -9.20 -4.72 6.34
C SER A 251 -10.60 -5.00 5.82
N GLN A 252 -11.53 -5.33 6.73
CA GLN A 252 -12.94 -5.45 6.36
C GLN A 252 -13.50 -4.12 5.86
N ASP A 253 -13.09 -3.02 6.47
CA ASP A 253 -13.38 -1.66 5.99
C ASP A 253 -12.30 -1.24 5.00
N SER A 254 -12.38 -1.78 3.78
CA SER A 254 -11.42 -1.55 2.70
C SER A 254 -12.11 -1.45 1.34
N ALA A 255 -11.45 -0.79 0.41
CA ALA A 255 -11.92 -0.66 -0.97
C ALA A 255 -12.07 -2.02 -1.66
N ASP A 256 -11.15 -2.94 -1.38
CA ASP A 256 -11.16 -4.26 -2.02
C ASP A 256 -12.35 -5.10 -1.53
N VAL A 257 -12.63 -5.10 -0.22
CA VAL A 257 -13.77 -5.83 0.33
C VAL A 257 -15.08 -5.18 -0.11
N TRP A 258 -15.18 -3.87 -0.08
CA TRP A 258 -16.36 -3.13 -0.52
C TRP A 258 -16.68 -3.37 -2.00
N SER A 259 -15.69 -3.32 -2.87
CA SER A 259 -15.91 -3.47 -4.31
C SER A 259 -16.04 -4.90 -4.79
N GLN A 260 -15.66 -5.89 -3.97
CA GLN A 260 -15.63 -7.30 -4.33
C GLN A 260 -16.18 -8.18 -3.20
N GLN A 261 -17.34 -7.80 -2.64
CA GLN A 261 -17.93 -8.42 -1.44
C GLN A 261 -18.04 -9.96 -1.56
N ASP A 262 -18.40 -10.49 -2.74
CA ASP A 262 -18.51 -11.93 -2.99
C ASP A 262 -17.19 -12.71 -2.84
N CYS A 263 -16.06 -12.00 -2.95
CA CYS A 263 -14.74 -12.60 -2.81
C CYS A 263 -14.36 -12.89 -1.36
N PHE A 264 -15.17 -12.45 -0.38
CA PHE A 264 -14.82 -12.49 1.04
C PHE A 264 -15.93 -13.11 1.87
N LEU A 265 -15.56 -13.82 2.94
CA LEU A 265 -16.49 -14.35 3.93
C LEU A 265 -16.75 -13.31 5.02
N LEU A 266 -17.69 -12.39 4.79
CA LEU A 266 -17.93 -11.21 5.62
C LEU A 266 -18.41 -11.53 7.05
N ASP A 267 -19.10 -12.67 7.25
CA ASP A 267 -19.56 -13.14 8.56
C ASP A 267 -18.43 -13.71 9.44
N PHE A 268 -17.23 -13.84 8.88
CA PHE A 268 -16.08 -14.40 9.57
C PHE A 268 -14.94 -13.39 9.69
N GLY A 269 -14.12 -13.56 10.72
CA GLY A 269 -12.86 -12.87 10.90
C GLY A 269 -11.70 -13.87 10.93
N ALA A 270 -10.60 -13.52 10.31
CA ALA A 270 -9.36 -14.27 10.44
C ALA A 270 -8.66 -13.93 11.78
N GLY A 271 -7.83 -14.86 12.24
CA GLY A 271 -7.07 -14.70 13.48
C GLY A 271 -6.03 -15.79 13.65
N ALA A 272 -5.59 -15.98 14.88
CA ALA A 272 -4.75 -17.09 15.29
C ALA A 272 -5.35 -17.79 16.52
N PRO A 273 -5.23 -19.12 16.63
CA PRO A 273 -5.69 -19.85 17.80
C PRO A 273 -4.88 -19.46 19.05
N PRO A 274 -5.37 -19.79 20.25
CA PRO A 274 -4.59 -19.61 21.47
C PRO A 274 -3.23 -20.29 21.40
N ASP A 275 -2.20 -19.56 21.84
CA ASP A 275 -0.82 -20.05 21.93
C ASP A 275 -0.13 -19.57 23.23
N MET A 276 1.17 -19.85 23.36
CA MET A 276 1.93 -19.46 24.56
C MET A 276 2.09 -17.93 24.71
N PHE A 277 1.96 -17.17 23.63
CA PHE A 277 2.10 -15.70 23.61
C PHE A 277 0.76 -14.99 23.70
N ALA A 278 -0.31 -15.60 23.16
CA ALA A 278 -1.66 -15.06 23.13
C ALA A 278 -2.67 -16.09 23.62
N LYS A 279 -2.81 -16.22 24.96
CA LYS A 279 -3.68 -17.23 25.60
C LYS A 279 -5.15 -17.19 25.15
N ALA A 280 -5.64 -16.03 24.74
CA ALA A 280 -6.99 -15.85 24.20
C ALA A 280 -7.08 -16.01 22.67
N GLY A 281 -5.96 -16.33 21.99
CA GLY A 281 -5.85 -16.25 20.55
C GLY A 281 -5.78 -14.80 20.07
N GLN A 282 -5.79 -14.63 18.73
CA GLN A 282 -5.75 -13.30 18.11
C GLN A 282 -6.95 -13.14 17.18
N ALA A 283 -7.64 -11.99 17.26
CA ALA A 283 -8.68 -11.59 16.34
C ALA A 283 -8.14 -10.47 15.46
N TRP A 284 -7.84 -10.76 14.22
CA TRP A 284 -7.40 -9.73 13.28
C TRP A 284 -8.57 -8.97 12.65
N GLY A 285 -9.78 -9.56 12.67
CA GLY A 285 -11.00 -8.94 12.17
C GLY A 285 -11.11 -8.88 10.64
N MET A 286 -10.07 -9.23 9.92
CA MET A 286 -10.02 -9.25 8.46
C MET A 286 -10.84 -10.39 7.90
N PRO A 287 -11.70 -10.19 6.87
CA PRO A 287 -12.48 -11.26 6.30
C PRO A 287 -11.61 -12.23 5.51
N PRO A 288 -11.79 -13.56 5.70
CA PRO A 288 -11.13 -14.56 4.86
C PRO A 288 -11.62 -14.48 3.40
N LEU A 289 -10.77 -14.93 2.48
CA LEU A 289 -11.18 -15.08 1.08
C LEU A 289 -12.18 -16.26 0.94
N ASN A 290 -13.20 -16.06 0.13
CA ASN A 290 -14.14 -17.10 -0.25
C ASN A 290 -13.61 -17.90 -1.44
N TRP A 291 -12.82 -18.94 -1.16
CA TRP A 291 -12.18 -19.76 -2.20
C TRP A 291 -13.14 -20.53 -3.10
N GLU A 292 -14.42 -20.62 -2.74
CA GLU A 292 -15.48 -21.19 -3.61
C GLU A 292 -15.80 -20.26 -4.78
N GLN A 293 -15.48 -18.97 -4.65
CA GLN A 293 -15.66 -17.98 -5.72
C GLN A 293 -14.40 -17.89 -6.61
N PRO A 294 -14.49 -18.16 -7.91
CA PRO A 294 -13.34 -18.03 -8.82
C PRO A 294 -12.66 -16.66 -8.75
N LYS A 295 -13.43 -15.58 -8.63
CA LYS A 295 -12.94 -14.20 -8.50
C LYS A 295 -12.01 -14.00 -7.29
N ALA A 296 -12.21 -14.72 -6.19
CA ALA A 296 -11.33 -14.63 -5.02
C ALA A 296 -9.91 -15.11 -5.33
N LYS A 297 -9.80 -16.18 -6.14
CA LYS A 297 -8.51 -16.67 -6.63
C LYS A 297 -7.85 -15.67 -7.57
N ASP A 298 -8.62 -15.07 -8.48
CA ASP A 298 -8.10 -14.07 -9.42
C ASP A 298 -7.61 -12.82 -8.67
N TYR A 299 -8.38 -12.33 -7.68
CA TYR A 299 -7.97 -11.25 -6.80
C TYR A 299 -6.65 -11.57 -6.08
N PHE A 300 -6.54 -12.76 -5.51
CA PHE A 300 -5.35 -13.20 -4.79
C PHE A 300 -4.12 -13.22 -5.72
N ILE A 301 -4.25 -13.83 -6.90
CA ILE A 301 -3.17 -13.87 -7.90
C ILE A 301 -2.79 -12.46 -8.36
N ALA A 302 -3.78 -11.57 -8.56
CA ALA A 302 -3.54 -10.21 -9.00
C ALA A 302 -2.69 -9.41 -8.00
N LYS A 303 -2.90 -9.61 -6.68
CA LYS A 303 -2.06 -8.98 -5.63
C LYS A 303 -0.58 -9.36 -5.77
N PHE A 304 -0.28 -10.65 -5.98
CA PHE A 304 1.11 -11.09 -6.12
C PHE A 304 1.74 -10.62 -7.43
N LYS A 305 0.99 -10.66 -8.54
CA LYS A 305 1.45 -10.10 -9.82
C LYS A 305 1.73 -8.60 -9.72
N PHE A 306 0.91 -7.88 -8.97
CA PHE A 306 1.13 -6.47 -8.70
C PHE A 306 2.40 -6.25 -7.89
N ALA A 307 2.61 -7.00 -6.80
CA ALA A 307 3.83 -6.92 -6.00
C ALA A 307 5.09 -7.26 -6.82
N GLU A 308 5.04 -8.31 -7.64
CA GLU A 308 6.14 -8.71 -8.53
C GLU A 308 6.55 -7.61 -9.52
N LYS A 309 5.60 -6.77 -9.95
CA LYS A 309 5.89 -5.63 -10.84
C LYS A 309 6.79 -4.59 -10.18
N TYR A 310 6.65 -4.36 -8.87
CA TYR A 310 7.33 -3.27 -8.15
C TYR A 310 8.41 -3.74 -7.18
N MET A 311 8.53 -5.05 -6.93
CA MET A 311 9.50 -5.64 -6.01
C MET A 311 10.33 -6.68 -6.74
N ASP A 312 11.55 -6.94 -6.26
CA ASP A 312 12.41 -8.01 -6.78
C ASP A 312 12.17 -9.33 -6.06
N LEU A 313 11.82 -9.24 -4.78
CA LEU A 313 11.47 -10.33 -3.89
C LEU A 313 10.17 -9.98 -3.16
N VAL A 314 9.41 -11.00 -2.79
CA VAL A 314 8.15 -10.85 -2.05
C VAL A 314 8.16 -11.78 -0.85
N ARG A 315 8.04 -11.20 0.35
CA ARG A 315 7.69 -11.93 1.57
C ARG A 315 6.18 -12.10 1.64
N ILE A 316 5.74 -13.30 1.93
CA ILE A 316 4.33 -13.60 2.19
C ILE A 316 4.19 -13.77 3.70
N ASP A 317 3.50 -12.83 4.34
CA ASP A 317 3.20 -12.95 5.76
C ASP A 317 2.15 -14.04 6.00
N HIS A 318 2.25 -14.72 7.13
CA HIS A 318 1.34 -15.78 7.54
C HIS A 318 1.10 -16.86 6.45
N ILE A 319 2.17 -17.40 5.87
CA ILE A 319 2.13 -18.39 4.78
C ILE A 319 1.21 -19.59 5.09
N LEU A 320 1.06 -19.97 6.36
CA LEU A 320 0.13 -21.04 6.77
C LEU A 320 -1.32 -20.74 6.38
N GLY A 321 -1.70 -19.47 6.34
CA GLY A 321 -3.03 -19.02 5.93
C GLY A 321 -3.37 -19.32 4.46
N MET A 322 -2.39 -19.65 3.63
CA MET A 322 -2.61 -20.14 2.26
C MET A 322 -3.09 -21.59 2.21
N PHE A 323 -2.84 -22.36 3.26
CA PHE A 323 -3.22 -23.78 3.37
C PHE A 323 -4.31 -23.99 4.40
N ARG A 324 -4.23 -23.27 5.52
CA ARG A 324 -5.14 -23.39 6.64
C ARG A 324 -5.18 -22.07 7.40
N LEU A 325 -6.30 -21.37 7.37
CA LEU A 325 -6.53 -20.11 8.08
C LEU A 325 -7.45 -20.36 9.28
N PHE A 326 -7.02 -19.91 10.47
CA PHE A 326 -7.91 -19.88 11.62
C PHE A 326 -8.95 -18.77 11.43
N ILE A 327 -10.23 -19.13 11.47
CA ILE A 327 -11.34 -18.20 11.31
C ILE A 327 -12.32 -18.36 12.48
N TRP A 328 -12.99 -17.26 12.82
CA TRP A 328 -14.01 -17.24 13.86
C TRP A 328 -15.27 -16.52 13.37
N SER A 329 -16.45 -16.96 13.84
CA SER A 329 -17.72 -16.36 13.46
C SER A 329 -17.97 -15.08 14.26
N LYS A 330 -18.16 -13.95 13.57
CA LYS A 330 -18.49 -12.65 14.19
C LYS A 330 -19.83 -12.69 14.96
N LYS A 331 -20.76 -13.55 14.55
CA LYS A 331 -22.09 -13.71 15.20
C LYS A 331 -22.02 -14.32 16.59
N ARG A 332 -20.94 -15.05 16.91
CA ARG A 332 -20.80 -15.76 18.21
C ARG A 332 -19.97 -15.00 19.24
N GLY A 333 -19.37 -13.87 18.89
CA GLY A 333 -18.80 -12.88 19.78
C GLY A 333 -17.51 -13.22 20.58
N ASN A 334 -17.12 -14.49 20.75
CA ASN A 334 -15.92 -14.85 21.50
C ASN A 334 -14.99 -15.76 20.69
N ILE A 335 -13.72 -15.36 20.58
CA ILE A 335 -12.72 -15.94 19.69
C ILE A 335 -12.10 -17.20 20.26
N ALA A 336 -11.87 -17.25 21.58
CA ALA A 336 -11.04 -18.25 22.23
C ALA A 336 -11.53 -19.70 22.06
N ASN A 337 -12.81 -19.93 21.73
CA ASN A 337 -13.45 -21.25 21.70
C ASN A 337 -14.09 -21.60 20.36
N GLN A 338 -13.78 -20.91 19.26
CA GLN A 338 -14.61 -20.98 18.04
C GLN A 338 -13.87 -21.36 16.75
N GLY A 339 -12.55 -21.49 16.77
CA GLY A 339 -11.77 -21.77 15.56
C GLY A 339 -11.71 -23.23 15.16
#